data_043ed08edca08fc568ce69135ef19409
#
_entry.id   043ed08edca08fc568ce69135ef19409
#
_cell.length_a   1.000
_cell.length_b   1.000
_cell.length_c   1.000
_cell.angle_alpha   90.00
_cell.angle_beta   90.00
_cell.angle_gamma   90.00
#
_symmetry.space_group_name_H-M   'P 1'
#
loop_
_entity.id
_entity.type
_entity.pdbx_description
1 polymer ?
#
loop_
_entity_poly.entity_id
_entity_poly.type
_entity_poly.pdbx_seq_one_letter_code
_entity_poly.pdbx_strand_id
1 'polypeptide(L)'
;MSITDNHSDEEIRKIYNFRNLAVVGMSRNPGKAAHYVPKYMIEKGYNIIPVNPTASNILNRRTYSRVSDIQSQVDIIDVFRPSEDVYPVIEDSIRKPGIRVIWLQE
;
A
#
# COMPACT_ATOMS: atom_id res chain seq x y z
N MET A 1 -6.82 9.89 -4.06
CA MET A 1 -7.42 10.36 -2.82
C MET A 1 -6.32 10.84 -1.88
N SER A 2 -6.56 11.87 -1.12
CA SER A 2 -5.57 12.47 -0.26
C SER A 2 -5.89 12.27 1.21
N ILE A 3 -4.86 12.17 2.04
CA ILE A 3 -4.96 12.08 3.48
C ILE A 3 -4.74 13.43 4.16
N THR A 4 -4.54 14.49 3.39
CA THR A 4 -4.03 15.75 3.90
C THR A 4 -5.09 16.68 4.49
N ASP A 5 -6.35 16.47 4.18
CA ASP A 5 -7.42 17.30 4.72
C ASP A 5 -7.52 17.06 6.23
N ASN A 6 -7.54 18.08 7.01
CA ASN A 6 -7.65 18.03 8.48
C ASN A 6 -6.40 17.53 9.22
N HIS A 7 -5.26 17.39 8.54
CA HIS A 7 -4.00 17.02 9.20
C HIS A 7 -3.12 18.25 9.39
N SER A 8 -2.43 18.36 10.51
CA SER A 8 -1.44 19.39 10.76
C SER A 8 -0.16 19.11 9.95
N ASP A 9 0.67 20.14 9.75
CA ASP A 9 1.96 19.99 9.07
C ASP A 9 2.84 18.97 9.77
N GLU A 10 2.82 18.92 11.10
CA GLU A 10 3.60 17.97 11.87
C GLU A 10 3.13 16.53 11.63
N GLU A 11 1.82 16.33 11.58
CA GLU A 11 1.25 15.02 11.30
C GLU A 11 1.61 14.56 9.89
N ILE A 12 1.56 15.45 8.90
CA ILE A 12 1.94 15.14 7.54
C ILE A 12 3.41 14.74 7.45
N ARG A 13 4.30 15.43 8.16
CA ARG A 13 5.72 15.06 8.20
C ARG A 13 5.94 13.67 8.79
N LYS A 14 5.20 13.31 9.84
CA LYS A 14 5.28 11.98 10.42
C LYS A 14 4.85 10.92 9.44
N ILE A 15 3.79 11.17 8.66
CA ILE A 15 3.31 10.25 7.64
C ILE A 15 4.38 10.01 6.58
N TYR A 16 5.07 11.07 6.12
CA TYR A 16 6.14 10.93 5.13
C TYR A 16 7.36 10.18 5.65
N ASN A 17 7.49 10.03 6.96
CA ASN A 17 8.57 9.22 7.54
C ASN A 17 8.21 7.73 7.64
N PHE A 18 6.96 7.36 7.36
CA PHE A 18 6.57 5.96 7.30
C PHE A 18 7.16 5.32 6.05
N ARG A 19 7.78 4.15 6.20
CA ARG A 19 8.53 3.53 5.10
C ARG A 19 7.95 2.21 4.61
N ASN A 20 7.10 1.57 5.41
CA ASN A 20 6.58 0.25 5.07
C ASN A 20 5.20 0.37 4.46
N LEU A 21 5.12 0.18 3.15
CA LEU A 21 3.87 0.31 2.39
C LEU A 21 3.43 -1.03 1.84
N ALA A 22 2.21 -1.44 2.19
CA ALA A 22 1.54 -2.55 1.52
C ALA A 22 0.76 -1.97 0.34
N VAL A 23 1.05 -2.44 -0.86
CA VAL A 23 0.41 -1.97 -2.09
C VAL A 23 -0.58 -3.02 -2.56
N VAL A 24 -1.87 -2.77 -2.32
CA VAL A 24 -2.94 -3.69 -2.67
C VAL A 24 -3.35 -3.46 -4.12
N GLY A 25 -3.37 -4.54 -4.90
CA GLY A 25 -3.64 -4.46 -6.33
C GLY A 25 -2.41 -4.07 -7.14
N MET A 26 -1.22 -4.23 -6.60
CA MET A 26 0.01 -3.99 -7.34
C MET A 26 0.07 -4.86 -8.58
N SER A 27 0.51 -4.31 -9.69
CA SER A 27 0.50 -4.96 -11.00
C SER A 27 1.90 -5.37 -11.43
N ARG A 28 1.97 -6.49 -12.16
CA ARG A 28 3.21 -6.89 -12.84
C ARG A 28 3.40 -6.16 -14.17
N ASN A 29 2.38 -5.45 -14.64
CA ASN A 29 2.44 -4.73 -15.92
C ASN A 29 3.12 -3.37 -15.75
N PRO A 30 4.33 -3.15 -16.32
CA PRO A 30 5.05 -1.90 -16.15
C PRO A 30 4.33 -0.66 -16.68
N GLY A 31 3.36 -0.84 -17.56
CA GLY A 31 2.58 0.27 -18.11
C GLY A 31 1.47 0.76 -17.21
N LYS A 32 1.19 0.07 -16.11
CA LYS A 32 0.13 0.47 -15.19
C LYS A 32 0.66 1.26 -14.01
N ALA A 33 -0.13 2.22 -13.52
CA ALA A 33 0.23 3.01 -12.35
C ALA A 33 0.47 2.12 -11.13
N ALA A 34 -0.28 1.03 -11.00
CA ALA A 34 -0.11 0.08 -9.91
C ALA A 34 1.22 -0.68 -9.95
N HIS A 35 2.03 -0.45 -10.99
CA HIS A 35 3.39 -0.97 -11.10
C HIS A 35 4.42 0.17 -11.01
N TYR A 36 4.29 1.20 -11.87
CA TYR A 36 5.35 2.22 -11.94
C TYR A 36 5.35 3.17 -10.75
N VAL A 37 4.21 3.40 -10.10
CA VAL A 37 4.19 4.24 -8.89
C VAL A 37 4.92 3.55 -7.73
N PRO A 38 4.60 2.28 -7.38
CA PRO A 38 5.37 1.57 -6.36
C PRO A 38 6.86 1.43 -6.72
N LYS A 39 7.16 1.19 -7.99
CA LYS A 39 8.56 1.10 -8.44
C LYS A 39 9.32 2.39 -8.14
N TYR A 40 8.70 3.53 -8.44
CA TYR A 40 9.29 4.83 -8.13
C TYR A 40 9.53 4.99 -6.62
N MET A 41 8.57 4.55 -5.81
CA MET A 41 8.70 4.64 -4.35
C MET A 41 9.82 3.77 -3.81
N ILE A 42 10.04 2.59 -4.40
CA ILE A 42 11.20 1.76 -4.04
C ILE A 42 12.49 2.55 -4.29
N GLU A 43 12.58 3.24 -5.41
CA GLU A 43 13.75 4.05 -5.74
C GLU A 43 13.96 5.20 -4.75
N LYS A 44 12.90 5.65 -4.09
CA LYS A 44 12.95 6.69 -3.06
C LYS A 44 13.15 6.15 -1.65
N GLY A 45 13.40 4.86 -1.50
CA GLY A 45 13.74 4.26 -0.22
C GLY A 45 12.58 3.66 0.57
N TYR A 46 11.39 3.58 -0.02
CA TYR A 46 10.25 2.96 0.65
C TYR A 46 10.35 1.43 0.55
N ASN A 47 9.95 0.75 1.61
CA ASN A 47 9.82 -0.69 1.60
C ASN A 47 8.44 -1.06 1.10
N ILE A 48 8.37 -1.55 -0.13
CA ILE A 48 7.11 -1.90 -0.79
C ILE A 48 6.83 -3.38 -0.59
N ILE A 49 5.64 -3.68 -0.10
CA ILE A 49 5.16 -5.04 0.13
C ILE A 49 3.96 -5.27 -0.78
N PRO A 50 4.12 -6.02 -1.89
CA PRO A 50 3.01 -6.23 -2.82
C PRO A 50 1.91 -7.11 -2.22
N VAL A 51 0.66 -6.75 -2.49
CA VAL A 51 -0.49 -7.58 -2.13
C VAL A 51 -1.30 -7.81 -3.41
N ASN A 52 -1.31 -9.07 -3.87
CA ASN A 52 -1.98 -9.47 -5.09
C ASN A 52 -2.25 -10.99 -5.02
N PRO A 53 -3.51 -11.43 -5.09
CA PRO A 53 -3.83 -12.85 -4.91
C PRO A 53 -3.39 -13.74 -6.08
N THR A 54 -3.03 -13.18 -7.23
CA THR A 54 -2.71 -13.95 -8.43
C THR A 54 -1.23 -13.98 -8.78
N ALA A 55 -0.38 -13.25 -8.08
CA ALA A 55 1.06 -13.21 -8.36
C ALA A 55 1.86 -13.71 -7.17
N SER A 56 2.97 -14.43 -7.43
CA SER A 56 3.85 -14.90 -6.37
C SER A 56 4.93 -13.89 -6.00
N ASN A 57 5.35 -13.08 -6.98
CA ASN A 57 6.27 -11.97 -6.72
C ASN A 57 6.07 -10.87 -7.75
N ILE A 58 6.44 -9.66 -7.37
CA ILE A 58 6.42 -8.47 -8.24
C ILE A 58 7.66 -7.66 -7.88
N LEU A 59 8.43 -7.26 -8.88
CA LEU A 59 9.69 -6.50 -8.70
C LEU A 59 10.63 -7.20 -7.70
N ASN A 60 10.75 -8.53 -7.84
CA ASN A 60 11.58 -9.38 -6.99
C ASN A 60 11.19 -9.35 -5.51
N ARG A 61 9.95 -8.98 -5.21
CA ARG A 61 9.42 -8.96 -3.85
C ARG A 61 8.31 -9.99 -3.71
N ARG A 62 8.33 -10.71 -2.60
CA ARG A 62 7.26 -11.66 -2.29
C ARG A 62 5.91 -10.95 -2.24
N THR A 63 4.91 -11.56 -2.85
CA THR A 63 3.54 -11.04 -2.87
C THR A 63 2.67 -11.80 -1.87
N TYR A 64 1.87 -11.07 -1.13
CA TYR A 64 0.91 -11.64 -0.20
C TYR A 64 -0.49 -11.58 -0.79
N SER A 65 -1.33 -12.54 -0.44
CA SER A 65 -2.71 -12.56 -0.92
C SER A 65 -3.57 -11.50 -0.24
N ARG A 66 -3.28 -11.21 1.02
CA ARG A 66 -4.04 -10.24 1.83
C ARG A 66 -3.09 -9.48 2.73
N VAL A 67 -3.51 -8.28 3.14
CA VAL A 67 -2.74 -7.45 4.07
C VAL A 67 -2.53 -8.18 5.39
N SER A 68 -3.56 -8.87 5.89
CA SER A 68 -3.49 -9.58 7.17
C SER A 68 -2.50 -10.73 7.17
N ASP A 69 -2.05 -11.20 6.00
CA ASP A 69 -1.04 -12.25 5.90
C ASP A 69 0.38 -11.72 6.10
N ILE A 70 0.58 -10.41 6.03
CA ILE A 70 1.90 -9.81 6.19
C ILE A 70 2.27 -9.82 7.66
N GLN A 71 3.41 -10.42 7.99
CA GLN A 71 3.85 -10.52 9.39
C GLN A 71 4.73 -9.35 9.81
N SER A 72 5.38 -8.69 8.87
CA SER A 72 6.20 -7.51 9.17
C SER A 72 5.32 -6.28 9.37
N GLN A 73 5.90 -5.22 9.91
CA GLN A 73 5.19 -3.97 10.13
C GLN A 73 4.75 -3.33 8.82
N VAL A 74 3.53 -2.83 8.78
CA VAL A 74 2.99 -2.04 7.69
C VAL A 74 2.51 -0.71 8.26
N ASP A 75 3.01 0.38 7.71
CA ASP A 75 2.65 1.73 8.17
C ASP A 75 1.50 2.30 7.32
N ILE A 76 1.56 2.09 6.02
CA ILE A 76 0.63 2.65 5.04
C ILE A 76 0.12 1.53 4.14
N ILE A 77 -1.16 1.58 3.83
CA ILE A 77 -1.75 0.73 2.80
C ILE A 77 -2.14 1.62 1.64
N ASP A 78 -1.59 1.33 0.45
CA ASP A 78 -1.88 2.05 -0.77
C ASP A 78 -2.72 1.14 -1.66
N VAL A 79 -3.96 1.52 -1.95
CA VAL A 79 -4.94 0.65 -2.59
C VAL A 79 -5.16 1.06 -4.05
N PHE A 80 -4.78 0.18 -4.98
CA PHE A 80 -5.00 0.32 -6.42
C PHE A 80 -6.12 -0.63 -6.84
N ARG A 81 -7.32 -0.41 -6.34
CA ARG A 81 -8.49 -1.23 -6.66
C ARG A 81 -9.67 -0.32 -7.01
N PRO A 82 -10.59 -0.77 -7.87
CA PRO A 82 -11.82 -0.04 -8.12
C PRO A 82 -12.57 0.23 -6.82
N SER A 83 -13.32 1.31 -6.75
CA SER A 83 -13.99 1.73 -5.51
C SER A 83 -14.92 0.66 -4.94
N GLU A 84 -15.55 -0.14 -5.78
CA GLU A 84 -16.41 -1.23 -5.32
C GLU A 84 -15.66 -2.37 -4.64
N ASP A 85 -14.34 -2.47 -4.85
CA ASP A 85 -13.51 -3.52 -4.26
C ASP A 85 -12.72 -3.05 -3.04
N VAL A 86 -12.87 -1.79 -2.64
CA VAL A 86 -12.07 -1.20 -1.55
C VAL A 86 -12.54 -1.70 -0.18
N TYR A 87 -13.85 -1.88 0.01
CA TYR A 87 -14.39 -2.24 1.32
C TYR A 87 -13.81 -3.53 1.91
N PRO A 88 -13.73 -4.63 1.14
CA PRO A 88 -13.09 -5.85 1.67
C PRO A 88 -11.63 -5.66 2.05
N VAL A 89 -10.90 -4.78 1.33
CA VAL A 89 -9.51 -4.47 1.66
C VAL A 89 -9.43 -3.75 3.00
N ILE A 90 -10.33 -2.80 3.25
CA ILE A 90 -10.37 -2.08 4.53
C ILE A 90 -10.70 -3.03 5.67
N GLU A 91 -11.68 -3.92 5.48
CA GLU A 91 -12.03 -4.91 6.49
C GLU A 91 -10.87 -5.83 6.84
N ASP A 92 -10.13 -6.28 5.82
CA ASP A 92 -8.95 -7.11 6.04
C ASP A 92 -7.85 -6.33 6.76
N SER A 93 -7.66 -5.07 6.38
CA SER A 93 -6.59 -4.23 6.90
C SER A 93 -6.74 -3.94 8.39
N ILE A 94 -7.97 -3.79 8.88
CA ILE A 94 -8.19 -3.50 10.30
C ILE A 94 -7.83 -4.68 11.20
N ARG A 95 -7.64 -5.86 10.64
CA ARG A 95 -7.19 -7.04 11.40
C ARG A 95 -5.69 -6.99 11.70
N LYS A 96 -4.97 -6.11 11.04
CA LYS A 96 -3.53 -5.97 11.23
C LYS A 96 -3.24 -4.73 12.09
N PRO A 97 -2.60 -4.88 13.26
CA PRO A 97 -2.27 -3.73 14.10
C PRO A 97 -1.13 -2.91 13.51
N GLY A 98 -1.09 -1.64 13.87
CA GLY A 98 0.03 -0.77 13.53
C GLY A 98 -0.12 0.03 12.25
N ILE A 99 -1.19 -0.19 11.48
CA ILE A 99 -1.43 0.58 10.26
C ILE A 99 -1.85 2.00 10.63
N ARG A 100 -1.20 2.99 10.01
CA ARG A 100 -1.41 4.40 10.31
C ARG A 100 -2.29 5.11 9.29
N VAL A 101 -2.17 4.71 8.01
CA VAL A 101 -2.82 5.43 6.91
C VAL A 101 -3.28 4.42 5.85
N ILE A 102 -4.42 4.67 5.25
CA ILE A 102 -4.88 3.97 4.07
C ILE A 102 -5.10 5.01 2.97
N TRP A 103 -4.36 4.86 1.86
CA TRP A 103 -4.51 5.70 0.67
C TRP A 103 -5.32 4.96 -0.38
N LEU A 104 -6.30 5.63 -0.96
CA LEU A 104 -7.10 5.08 -2.03
C LEU A 104 -6.70 5.74 -3.34
N GLN A 105 -6.17 4.95 -4.26
CA GLN A 105 -5.80 5.41 -5.60
C GLN A 105 -6.96 5.13 -6.55
N GLU A 106 -7.41 6.14 -7.23
CA GLU A 106 -8.50 6.01 -8.20
C GLU A 106 -8.00 5.91 -9.63
#